data_8d93ee43755952d51ff37eec10e19e17
#
_entry.id   8d93ee43755952d51ff37eec10e19e17
#
_cell.length_a   1.000
_cell.length_b   1.000
_cell.length_c   1.000
_cell.angle_alpha   90.00
_cell.angle_beta   90.00
_cell.angle_gamma   90.00
#
_symmetry.space_group_name_H-M   'P 1'
#
loop_
_entity.id
_entity.type
_entity.pdbx_description
1 polymer ?
#
loop_
_entity_poly.entity_id
_entity_poly.type
_entity_poly.pdbx_seq_one_letter_code
_entity_poly.pdbx_strand_id
1 'polypeptide(L)'
;MKKTIPVIGMACASCSANVEKKLNSLPGINNASVSLAGRSALVDYDAGKISLETMKKAINDIGYDLVIEKDRSVEAIQKRAYAILTRKTILSWVLSIVGMTINMHWIKVGGASTTNQIGLLIALANMFFCGRSFYVTTVRQIRHGAANMDTLVALSTSIAFIFSVYNTFWGDPSLTYFDSCGMIITFVLTGRMLEEKAKDSTATSIRQLM
;
A
#
# COMPACT_ATOMS: atom_id res chain seq x y z
N MET A 1 -5.71 -31.52 3.79
CA MET A 1 -4.23 -31.39 3.65
C MET A 1 -3.79 -30.08 4.28
N LYS A 2 -2.69 -30.09 5.06
CA LYS A 2 -2.13 -28.84 5.62
C LYS A 2 -0.95 -28.36 4.78
N LYS A 3 -0.96 -27.08 4.39
CA LYS A 3 0.11 -26.48 3.60
C LYS A 3 0.37 -25.05 4.06
N THR A 4 1.66 -24.70 4.18
CA THR A 4 2.08 -23.30 4.42
C THR A 4 2.38 -22.65 3.08
N ILE A 5 1.71 -21.54 2.78
CA ILE A 5 1.79 -20.85 1.49
C ILE A 5 2.25 -19.43 1.77
N PRO A 6 3.33 -18.92 1.14
CA PRO A 6 3.75 -17.54 1.28
C PRO A 6 2.70 -16.57 0.71
N VAL A 7 2.46 -15.47 1.44
CA VAL A 7 1.53 -14.42 1.05
C VAL A 7 2.27 -13.10 0.85
N ILE A 8 2.05 -12.47 -0.29
CA ILE A 8 2.67 -11.19 -0.65
C ILE A 8 1.63 -10.07 -0.57
N GLY A 9 2.07 -8.86 -0.17
CA GLY A 9 1.24 -7.66 -0.13
C GLY A 9 0.63 -7.35 1.24
N MET A 10 0.84 -8.19 2.26
CA MET A 10 0.37 -7.90 3.62
C MET A 10 1.29 -6.88 4.30
N ALA A 11 0.78 -5.68 4.57
CA ALA A 11 1.51 -4.61 5.25
C ALA A 11 1.06 -4.38 6.71
N CYS A 12 -0.10 -4.88 7.12
CA CYS A 12 -0.69 -4.56 8.43
C CYS A 12 -1.47 -5.74 9.01
N ALA A 13 -1.77 -5.70 10.31
CA ALA A 13 -2.55 -6.74 10.98
C ALA A 13 -3.95 -6.92 10.39
N SER A 14 -4.62 -5.82 10.00
CA SER A 14 -5.91 -5.91 9.30
C SER A 14 -5.79 -6.58 7.92
N CYS A 15 -4.64 -6.46 7.27
CA CYS A 15 -4.36 -7.13 5.99
C CYS A 15 -4.31 -8.66 6.19
N SER A 16 -3.60 -9.15 7.22
CA SER A 16 -3.55 -10.58 7.53
C SER A 16 -4.92 -11.13 7.94
N ALA A 17 -5.69 -10.37 8.74
CA ALA A 17 -7.05 -10.74 9.12
C ALA A 17 -8.00 -10.82 7.90
N ASN A 18 -7.88 -9.90 6.95
CA ASN A 18 -8.68 -9.92 5.71
C ASN A 18 -8.35 -11.15 4.83
N VAL A 19 -7.06 -11.49 4.70
CA VAL A 19 -6.62 -12.70 3.97
C VAL A 19 -7.14 -13.96 4.68
N GLU A 20 -7.02 -14.03 5.99
CA GLU A 20 -7.50 -15.15 6.81
C GLU A 20 -9.02 -15.34 6.69
N LYS A 21 -9.77 -14.25 6.84
CA LYS A 21 -11.23 -14.25 6.68
C LYS A 21 -11.64 -14.70 5.26
N LYS A 22 -10.94 -14.21 4.23
CA LYS A 22 -11.23 -14.59 2.84
C LYS A 22 -10.94 -16.06 2.60
N LEU A 23 -9.79 -16.59 3.07
CA LEU A 23 -9.47 -18.02 2.94
C LEU A 23 -10.53 -18.88 3.65
N ASN A 24 -10.86 -18.55 4.90
CA ASN A 24 -11.86 -19.31 5.68
C ASN A 24 -13.28 -19.23 5.09
N SER A 25 -13.57 -18.27 4.22
CA SER A 25 -14.86 -18.18 3.50
C SER A 25 -14.96 -19.04 2.26
N LEU A 26 -13.86 -19.68 1.81
CA LEU A 26 -13.85 -20.48 0.59
C LEU A 26 -14.33 -21.91 0.86
N PRO A 27 -15.21 -22.47 0.01
CA PRO A 27 -15.65 -23.84 0.16
C PRO A 27 -14.49 -24.81 -0.06
N GLY A 28 -14.32 -25.78 0.85
CA GLY A 28 -13.21 -26.75 0.83
C GLY A 28 -12.01 -26.35 1.69
N ILE A 29 -12.02 -25.20 2.36
CA ILE A 29 -11.07 -24.87 3.41
C ILE A 29 -11.68 -25.21 4.78
N ASN A 30 -10.96 -26.04 5.54
CA ASN A 30 -11.35 -26.43 6.90
C ASN A 30 -10.92 -25.36 7.91
N ASN A 31 -9.68 -24.88 7.78
CA ASN A 31 -9.12 -23.82 8.63
C ASN A 31 -7.94 -23.15 7.93
N ALA A 32 -7.86 -21.84 8.04
CA ALA A 32 -6.71 -21.05 7.60
C ALA A 32 -6.28 -20.10 8.70
N SER A 33 -4.98 -20.04 8.97
CA SER A 33 -4.36 -19.10 9.90
C SER A 33 -3.24 -18.34 9.19
N VAL A 34 -3.23 -17.01 9.31
CA VAL A 34 -2.32 -16.14 8.57
C VAL A 34 -1.37 -15.41 9.51
N SER A 35 -0.07 -15.64 9.30
CA SER A 35 0.99 -14.96 10.03
C SER A 35 1.50 -13.75 9.26
N LEU A 36 1.33 -12.55 9.83
CA LEU A 36 1.91 -11.33 9.27
C LEU A 36 3.45 -11.35 9.35
N ALA A 37 3.99 -11.79 10.50
CA ALA A 37 5.45 -11.85 10.71
C ALA A 37 6.11 -12.90 9.81
N GLY A 38 5.47 -14.08 9.68
CA GLY A 38 5.94 -15.16 8.79
C GLY A 38 5.61 -14.93 7.32
N ARG A 39 4.83 -13.91 6.97
CA ARG A 39 4.34 -13.64 5.60
C ARG A 39 3.76 -14.89 4.93
N SER A 40 3.04 -15.71 5.69
CA SER A 40 2.54 -16.99 5.24
C SER A 40 1.15 -17.29 5.78
N ALA A 41 0.40 -18.07 5.03
CA ALA A 41 -0.86 -18.66 5.43
C ALA A 41 -0.68 -20.17 5.63
N LEU A 42 -1.02 -20.69 6.80
CA LEU A 42 -1.18 -22.10 7.05
C LEU A 42 -2.62 -22.47 6.72
N VAL A 43 -2.82 -23.27 5.69
CA VAL A 43 -4.16 -23.62 5.20
C VAL A 43 -4.37 -25.12 5.32
N ASP A 44 -5.44 -25.52 6.00
CA ASP A 44 -5.96 -26.88 6.01
C ASP A 44 -7.16 -26.96 5.07
N TYR A 45 -7.00 -27.72 3.98
CA TYR A 45 -7.99 -27.76 2.90
C TYR A 45 -8.18 -29.17 2.32
N ASP A 46 -9.32 -29.36 1.70
CA ASP A 46 -9.65 -30.59 0.95
C ASP A 46 -9.25 -30.41 -0.53
N ALA A 47 -8.19 -31.12 -0.94
CA ALA A 47 -7.66 -31.03 -2.30
C ALA A 47 -8.64 -31.52 -3.38
N GLY A 48 -9.66 -32.29 -3.01
CA GLY A 48 -10.74 -32.70 -3.92
C GLY A 48 -11.79 -31.62 -4.17
N LYS A 49 -11.88 -30.59 -3.29
CA LYS A 49 -12.89 -29.53 -3.35
C LYS A 49 -12.35 -28.19 -3.83
N ILE A 50 -11.08 -27.88 -3.53
CA ILE A 50 -10.49 -26.60 -3.89
C ILE A 50 -9.04 -26.76 -4.32
N SER A 51 -8.65 -26.08 -5.41
CA SER A 51 -7.28 -26.03 -5.89
C SER A 51 -6.51 -24.82 -5.34
N LEU A 52 -5.17 -24.91 -5.32
CA LEU A 52 -4.30 -23.79 -4.94
C LEU A 52 -4.49 -22.60 -5.86
N GLU A 53 -4.75 -22.82 -7.15
CA GLU A 53 -5.01 -21.74 -8.13
C GLU A 53 -6.30 -21.00 -7.81
N THR A 54 -7.34 -21.71 -7.37
CA THR A 54 -8.60 -21.07 -6.94
C THR A 54 -8.40 -20.19 -5.71
N MET A 55 -7.61 -20.67 -4.73
CA MET A 55 -7.25 -19.88 -3.56
C MET A 55 -6.44 -18.64 -3.96
N LYS A 56 -5.45 -18.79 -4.85
CA LYS A 56 -4.66 -17.68 -5.38
C LYS A 56 -5.53 -16.63 -6.03
N LYS A 57 -6.46 -17.04 -6.90
CA LYS A 57 -7.39 -16.13 -7.56
C LYS A 57 -8.24 -15.36 -6.56
N ALA A 58 -8.82 -16.04 -5.56
CA ALA A 58 -9.65 -15.42 -4.54
C ALA A 58 -8.88 -14.41 -3.67
N ILE A 59 -7.59 -14.66 -3.43
CA ILE A 59 -6.73 -13.75 -2.68
C ILE A 59 -6.26 -12.58 -3.55
N ASN A 60 -6.02 -12.80 -4.85
CA ASN A 60 -5.73 -11.73 -5.79
C ASN A 60 -6.90 -10.74 -5.95
N ASP A 61 -8.13 -11.21 -5.88
CA ASP A 61 -9.33 -10.37 -5.97
C ASP A 61 -9.40 -9.33 -4.85
N ILE A 62 -8.89 -9.65 -3.66
CA ILE A 62 -8.79 -8.72 -2.51
C ILE A 62 -7.46 -7.95 -2.45
N GLY A 63 -6.59 -8.10 -3.46
CA GLY A 63 -5.38 -7.29 -3.63
C GLY A 63 -4.12 -7.86 -3.03
N TYR A 64 -4.11 -9.14 -2.62
CA TYR A 64 -2.92 -9.88 -2.13
C TYR A 64 -2.56 -11.00 -3.11
N ASP A 65 -1.38 -11.61 -2.96
CA ASP A 65 -0.96 -12.72 -3.80
C ASP A 65 -0.46 -13.92 -2.99
N LEU A 66 -0.84 -15.14 -3.43
CA LEU A 66 -0.34 -16.41 -2.90
C LEU A 66 0.73 -16.96 -3.83
N VAL A 67 1.92 -17.25 -3.28
CA VAL A 67 3.01 -17.84 -4.04
C VAL A 67 2.91 -19.36 -3.98
N ILE A 68 2.51 -19.98 -5.08
CA ILE A 68 2.27 -21.44 -5.17
C ILE A 68 3.56 -22.19 -5.53
N GLU A 69 4.46 -21.55 -6.28
CA GLU A 69 5.73 -22.15 -6.73
C GLU A 69 6.84 -22.03 -5.69
N LYS A 70 7.58 -23.13 -5.51
CA LYS A 70 8.63 -23.31 -4.51
C LYS A 70 9.93 -22.54 -4.84
N ASP A 71 10.44 -21.86 -3.84
CA ASP A 71 11.83 -21.59 -3.44
C ASP A 71 12.68 -20.50 -4.11
N ARG A 72 12.60 -20.17 -5.38
CA ARG A 72 13.49 -19.12 -5.94
C ARG A 72 12.80 -17.81 -6.21
N SER A 73 11.50 -17.82 -6.32
CA SER A 73 10.73 -16.64 -6.74
C SER A 73 10.41 -15.69 -5.58
N VAL A 74 10.20 -16.19 -4.37
CA VAL A 74 9.69 -15.37 -3.24
C VAL A 74 10.70 -14.30 -2.83
N GLU A 75 11.97 -14.66 -2.62
CA GLU A 75 13.02 -13.70 -2.25
C GLU A 75 13.30 -12.69 -3.38
N ALA A 76 13.32 -13.14 -4.63
CA ALA A 76 13.51 -12.27 -5.77
C ALA A 76 12.33 -11.29 -5.95
N ILE A 77 11.09 -11.76 -5.74
CA ILE A 77 9.88 -10.94 -5.80
C ILE A 77 9.89 -9.92 -4.65
N GLN A 78 10.24 -10.34 -3.43
CA GLN A 78 10.33 -9.46 -2.26
C GLN A 78 11.42 -8.38 -2.46
N LYS A 79 12.61 -8.75 -2.93
CA LYS A 79 13.68 -7.78 -3.23
C LYS A 79 13.27 -6.77 -4.30
N ARG A 80 12.59 -7.22 -5.35
CA ARG A 80 12.05 -6.33 -6.39
C ARG A 80 10.98 -5.40 -5.83
N ALA A 81 10.05 -5.92 -5.05
CA ALA A 81 8.99 -5.13 -4.41
C ALA A 81 9.59 -4.07 -3.48
N TYR A 82 10.58 -4.43 -2.66
CA TYR A 82 11.30 -3.50 -1.79
C TYR A 82 12.05 -2.42 -2.59
N ALA A 83 12.73 -2.79 -3.67
CA ALA A 83 13.44 -1.83 -4.52
C ALA A 83 12.47 -0.82 -5.19
N ILE A 84 11.30 -1.29 -5.64
CA ILE A 84 10.25 -0.42 -6.19
C ILE A 84 9.70 0.50 -5.10
N LEU A 85 9.45 -0.01 -3.90
CA LEU A 85 8.98 0.76 -2.75
C LEU A 85 9.98 1.86 -2.40
N THR A 86 11.27 1.53 -2.28
CA THR A 86 12.35 2.48 -1.98
C THR A 86 12.44 3.59 -3.04
N ARG A 87 12.38 3.24 -4.33
CA ARG A 87 12.39 4.24 -5.41
C ARG A 87 11.19 5.18 -5.34
N LYS A 88 10.00 4.65 -5.07
CA LYS A 88 8.78 5.46 -4.90
C LYS A 88 8.88 6.37 -3.67
N THR A 89 9.43 5.89 -2.57
CA THR A 89 9.62 6.68 -1.35
C THR A 89 10.59 7.84 -1.61
N ILE A 90 11.72 7.59 -2.27
CA ILE A 90 12.69 8.65 -2.61
C ILE A 90 12.06 9.68 -3.55
N LEU A 91 11.35 9.23 -4.60
CA LEU A 91 10.65 10.13 -5.52
C LEU A 91 9.60 10.98 -4.79
N SER A 92 8.82 10.36 -3.90
CA SER A 92 7.80 11.06 -3.11
C SER A 92 8.43 12.10 -2.18
N TRP A 93 9.59 11.81 -1.56
CA TRP A 93 10.34 12.78 -0.76
C TRP A 93 10.78 13.99 -1.59
N VAL A 94 11.35 13.76 -2.76
CA VAL A 94 11.79 14.84 -3.67
C VAL A 94 10.59 15.72 -4.06
N LEU A 95 9.49 15.12 -4.50
CA LEU A 95 8.29 15.86 -4.90
C LEU A 95 7.68 16.64 -3.73
N SER A 96 7.63 16.04 -2.53
CA SER A 96 7.05 16.69 -1.35
C SER A 96 7.92 17.84 -0.84
N ILE A 97 9.24 17.70 -0.82
CA ILE A 97 10.15 18.79 -0.43
C ILE A 97 10.05 19.96 -1.43
N VAL A 98 10.04 19.67 -2.73
CA VAL A 98 9.86 20.70 -3.77
C VAL A 98 8.51 21.37 -3.62
N GLY A 99 7.42 20.62 -3.42
CA GLY A 99 6.08 21.18 -3.19
C GLY A 99 6.02 22.08 -1.95
N MET A 100 6.63 21.64 -0.86
CA MET A 100 6.69 22.40 0.40
C MET A 100 7.50 23.70 0.25
N THR A 101 8.67 23.67 -0.40
CA THR A 101 9.50 24.87 -0.60
C THR A 101 8.81 25.93 -1.44
N ILE A 102 8.02 25.51 -2.44
CA ILE A 102 7.22 26.39 -3.29
C ILE A 102 6.04 26.98 -2.48
N ASN A 103 5.34 26.14 -1.72
CA ASN A 103 4.16 26.58 -0.95
C ASN A 103 4.53 27.51 0.22
N MET A 104 5.70 27.31 0.85
CA MET A 104 6.22 28.21 1.89
C MET A 104 6.76 29.54 1.34
N HIS A 105 6.60 29.83 0.04
CA HIS A 105 7.06 31.05 -0.62
C HIS A 105 8.57 31.32 -0.48
N TRP A 106 9.38 30.32 -0.17
CA TRP A 106 10.84 30.44 -0.18
C TRP A 106 11.37 30.69 -1.60
N ILE A 107 10.68 30.15 -2.59
CA ILE A 107 10.93 30.42 -4.00
C ILE A 107 9.71 31.18 -4.52
N LYS A 108 9.84 32.48 -4.80
CA LYS A 108 8.76 33.28 -5.39
C LYS A 108 8.56 32.89 -6.86
N VAL A 109 7.63 32.00 -7.11
CA VAL A 109 7.24 31.57 -8.46
C VAL A 109 5.91 32.24 -8.82
N GLY A 110 5.94 33.55 -9.10
CA GLY A 110 4.73 34.30 -9.51
C GLY A 110 3.75 34.60 -8.37
N GLY A 111 2.48 34.79 -8.72
CA GLY A 111 1.40 35.10 -7.76
C GLY A 111 0.84 33.85 -7.07
N ALA A 112 -0.01 34.02 -6.05
CA ALA A 112 -0.62 32.95 -5.26
C ALA A 112 -1.34 31.91 -6.15
N SER A 113 -2.02 32.35 -7.21
CA SER A 113 -2.69 31.45 -8.17
C SER A 113 -1.72 30.53 -8.91
N THR A 114 -0.58 31.06 -9.34
CA THR A 114 0.46 30.25 -10.04
C THR A 114 1.10 29.25 -9.10
N THR A 115 1.37 29.64 -7.85
CA THR A 115 1.90 28.74 -6.81
C THR A 115 0.96 27.56 -6.55
N ASN A 116 -0.35 27.82 -6.43
CA ASN A 116 -1.36 26.79 -6.21
C ASN A 116 -1.49 25.83 -7.40
N GLN A 117 -1.39 26.33 -8.64
CA GLN A 117 -1.41 25.49 -9.85
C GLN A 117 -0.20 24.55 -9.90
N ILE A 118 0.99 25.04 -9.54
CA ILE A 118 2.19 24.19 -9.45
C ILE A 118 2.05 23.17 -8.33
N GLY A 119 1.56 23.60 -7.15
CA GLY A 119 1.26 22.71 -6.04
C GLY A 119 0.29 21.59 -6.40
N LEU A 120 -0.78 21.93 -7.14
CA LEU A 120 -1.75 20.97 -7.67
C LEU A 120 -1.07 19.92 -8.58
N LEU A 121 -0.22 20.35 -9.52
CA LEU A 121 0.48 19.42 -10.43
C LEU A 121 1.44 18.49 -9.67
N ILE A 122 2.18 19.01 -8.68
CA ILE A 122 3.09 18.24 -7.85
C ILE A 122 2.30 17.22 -7.00
N ALA A 123 1.21 17.66 -6.36
CA ALA A 123 0.35 16.77 -5.57
C ALA A 123 -0.26 15.67 -6.45
N LEU A 124 -0.78 16.03 -7.62
CA LEU A 124 -1.33 15.07 -8.58
C LEU A 124 -0.27 14.04 -9.02
N ALA A 125 0.94 14.50 -9.35
CA ALA A 125 2.06 13.63 -9.71
C ALA A 125 2.41 12.67 -8.56
N ASN A 126 2.50 13.17 -7.32
CA ASN A 126 2.78 12.33 -6.15
C ASN A 126 1.68 11.30 -5.91
N MET A 127 0.41 11.70 -5.97
CA MET A 127 -0.74 10.79 -5.83
C MET A 127 -0.75 9.72 -6.92
N PHE A 128 -0.50 10.09 -8.18
CA PHE A 128 -0.58 9.17 -9.32
C PHE A 128 0.62 8.21 -9.39
N PHE A 129 1.85 8.69 -9.21
CA PHE A 129 3.06 7.85 -9.34
C PHE A 129 3.40 7.12 -8.04
N CYS A 130 3.38 7.81 -6.91
CA CYS A 130 3.79 7.24 -5.62
C CYS A 130 2.59 6.62 -4.87
N GLY A 131 1.45 7.30 -4.86
CA GLY A 131 0.24 6.91 -4.15
C GLY A 131 -0.64 5.87 -4.84
N ARG A 132 -0.42 5.56 -6.13
CA ARG A 132 -1.29 4.67 -6.92
C ARG A 132 -1.63 3.36 -6.23
N SER A 133 -0.69 2.75 -5.53
CA SER A 133 -0.91 1.49 -4.83
C SER A 133 -2.00 1.60 -3.74
N PHE A 134 -2.04 2.72 -3.02
CA PHE A 134 -3.06 2.96 -1.98
C PHE A 134 -4.45 3.02 -2.59
N TYR A 135 -4.63 3.77 -3.67
CA TYR A 135 -5.92 3.92 -4.35
C TYR A 135 -6.42 2.62 -4.97
N VAL A 136 -5.54 1.88 -5.66
CA VAL A 136 -5.91 0.58 -6.26
C VAL A 136 -6.30 -0.43 -5.20
N THR A 137 -5.53 -0.52 -4.10
CA THR A 137 -5.86 -1.43 -2.99
C THR A 137 -7.17 -1.04 -2.33
N THR A 138 -7.39 0.26 -2.09
CA THR A 138 -8.62 0.79 -1.49
C THR A 138 -9.85 0.44 -2.33
N VAL A 139 -9.82 0.69 -3.64
CA VAL A 139 -10.96 0.37 -4.52
C VAL A 139 -11.28 -1.13 -4.51
N ARG A 140 -10.25 -1.99 -4.53
CA ARG A 140 -10.46 -3.44 -4.45
C ARG A 140 -11.08 -3.86 -3.11
N GLN A 141 -10.58 -3.32 -2.01
CA GLN A 141 -11.06 -3.70 -0.68
C GLN A 141 -12.46 -3.18 -0.37
N ILE A 142 -12.80 -1.96 -0.77
CA ILE A 142 -14.15 -1.42 -0.60
C ILE A 142 -15.18 -2.30 -1.31
N ARG A 143 -14.87 -2.79 -2.52
CA ARG A 143 -15.76 -3.72 -3.26
C ARG A 143 -16.02 -5.03 -2.50
N HIS A 144 -15.14 -5.43 -1.60
CA HIS A 144 -15.28 -6.63 -0.77
C HIS A 144 -15.71 -6.33 0.67
N GLY A 145 -16.15 -5.10 0.95
CA GLY A 145 -16.60 -4.69 2.29
C GLY A 145 -15.48 -4.70 3.35
N ALA A 146 -14.22 -4.60 2.92
CA ALA A 146 -13.06 -4.54 3.79
C ALA A 146 -12.43 -3.14 3.75
N ALA A 147 -11.85 -2.72 4.88
CA ALA A 147 -11.08 -1.49 4.99
C ALA A 147 -9.73 -1.78 5.66
N ASN A 148 -8.72 -1.01 5.32
CA ASN A 148 -7.39 -1.10 5.92
C ASN A 148 -6.74 0.30 6.01
N MET A 149 -5.48 0.34 6.44
CA MET A 149 -4.71 1.58 6.51
C MET A 149 -4.67 2.33 5.15
N ASP A 150 -4.63 1.61 4.03
CA ASP A 150 -4.61 2.21 2.69
C ASP A 150 -5.89 2.96 2.37
N THR A 151 -7.03 2.43 2.83
CA THR A 151 -8.34 3.06 2.67
C THR A 151 -8.37 4.41 3.40
N LEU A 152 -7.81 4.47 4.62
CA LEU A 152 -7.75 5.70 5.38
C LEU A 152 -6.87 6.75 4.69
N VAL A 153 -5.68 6.34 4.23
CA VAL A 153 -4.75 7.22 3.51
C VAL A 153 -5.35 7.72 2.20
N ALA A 154 -5.95 6.83 1.40
CA ALA A 154 -6.57 7.22 0.13
C ALA A 154 -7.74 8.18 0.35
N LEU A 155 -8.59 7.95 1.37
CA LEU A 155 -9.73 8.80 1.67
C LEU A 155 -9.27 10.19 2.14
N SER A 156 -8.35 10.26 3.12
CA SER A 156 -7.88 11.54 3.69
C SER A 156 -7.16 12.38 2.64
N THR A 157 -6.28 11.78 1.83
CA THR A 157 -5.58 12.51 0.76
C THR A 157 -6.52 12.96 -0.35
N SER A 158 -7.54 12.15 -0.70
CA SER A 158 -8.54 12.56 -1.69
C SER A 158 -9.38 13.74 -1.21
N ILE A 159 -9.85 13.73 0.04
CA ILE A 159 -10.64 14.83 0.61
C ILE A 159 -9.80 16.11 0.66
N ALA A 160 -8.57 16.04 1.17
CA ALA A 160 -7.68 17.18 1.24
C ALA A 160 -7.35 17.75 -0.16
N PHE A 161 -7.15 16.88 -1.15
CA PHE A 161 -6.90 17.26 -2.53
C PHE A 161 -8.12 17.97 -3.15
N ILE A 162 -9.32 17.39 -3.05
CA ILE A 162 -10.56 17.96 -3.58
C ILE A 162 -10.84 19.33 -2.95
N PHE A 163 -10.68 19.44 -1.62
CA PHE A 163 -10.83 20.68 -0.90
C PHE A 163 -9.86 21.76 -1.40
N SER A 164 -8.60 21.41 -1.63
CA SER A 164 -7.58 22.31 -2.13
C SER A 164 -7.85 22.76 -3.57
N VAL A 165 -8.36 21.86 -4.41
CA VAL A 165 -8.79 22.18 -5.78
C VAL A 165 -9.95 23.17 -5.73
N TYR A 166 -10.96 22.93 -4.90
CA TYR A 166 -12.09 23.84 -4.76
C TYR A 166 -11.63 25.24 -4.35
N ASN A 167 -10.76 25.34 -3.33
CA ASN A 167 -10.26 26.63 -2.87
C ASN A 167 -9.38 27.36 -3.89
N THR A 168 -8.66 26.62 -4.73
CA THR A 168 -7.83 27.22 -5.78
C THR A 168 -8.66 27.91 -6.87
N PHE A 169 -9.85 27.37 -7.20
CA PHE A 169 -10.66 27.86 -8.32
C PHE A 169 -11.89 28.70 -7.90
N TRP A 170 -12.50 28.41 -6.75
CA TRP A 170 -13.75 29.03 -6.31
C TRP A 170 -13.74 29.59 -4.88
N GLY A 171 -12.80 29.18 -4.05
CA GLY A 171 -12.70 29.57 -2.66
C GLY A 171 -11.55 30.54 -2.38
N ASP A 172 -10.99 30.42 -1.16
CA ASP A 172 -9.83 31.20 -0.73
C ASP A 172 -8.53 30.52 -1.14
N PRO A 173 -7.73 31.09 -2.05
CA PRO A 173 -6.46 30.51 -2.50
C PRO A 173 -5.41 30.31 -1.40
N SER A 174 -5.59 30.93 -0.23
CA SER A 174 -4.69 30.76 0.93
C SER A 174 -4.92 29.44 1.69
N LEU A 175 -6.10 28.82 1.52
CA LEU A 175 -6.50 27.59 2.22
C LEU A 175 -6.30 26.35 1.33
N THR A 176 -5.07 26.09 0.93
CA THR A 176 -4.72 24.93 0.12
C THR A 176 -3.79 23.99 0.88
N TYR A 177 -3.98 22.65 0.71
CA TYR A 177 -3.28 21.58 1.41
C TYR A 177 -2.60 20.61 0.45
N PHE A 178 -2.13 21.10 -0.71
CA PHE A 178 -1.46 20.25 -1.71
C PHE A 178 -0.17 19.61 -1.19
N ASP A 179 0.62 20.35 -0.41
CA ASP A 179 1.82 19.91 0.27
C ASP A 179 1.52 18.82 1.30
N SER A 180 0.45 19.01 2.08
CA SER A 180 0.01 18.02 3.09
C SER A 180 -0.36 16.67 2.45
N CYS A 181 -1.04 16.69 1.29
CA CYS A 181 -1.34 15.46 0.53
C CYS A 181 -0.05 14.70 0.17
N GLY A 182 0.96 15.42 -0.34
CA GLY A 182 2.26 14.84 -0.67
C GLY A 182 2.99 14.29 0.55
N MET A 183 3.00 15.04 1.65
CA MET A 183 3.65 14.65 2.90
C MET A 183 3.02 13.40 3.52
N ILE A 184 1.69 13.29 3.57
CA ILE A 184 0.99 12.10 4.08
C ILE A 184 1.43 10.86 3.29
N ILE A 185 1.42 10.91 1.96
CA ILE A 185 1.85 9.79 1.11
C ILE A 185 3.31 9.43 1.39
N THR A 186 4.18 10.43 1.51
CA THR A 186 5.61 10.27 1.74
C THR A 186 5.88 9.58 3.08
N PHE A 187 5.25 10.04 4.16
CA PHE A 187 5.42 9.44 5.48
C PHE A 187 4.90 8.01 5.55
N VAL A 188 3.75 7.74 4.93
CA VAL A 188 3.20 6.38 4.89
C VAL A 188 4.09 5.43 4.08
N LEU A 189 4.65 5.88 2.94
CA LEU A 189 5.62 5.10 2.17
C LEU A 189 6.90 4.83 2.96
N THR A 190 7.39 5.84 3.70
CA THR A 190 8.57 5.71 4.57
C THR A 190 8.30 4.70 5.69
N GLY A 191 7.15 4.79 6.34
CA GLY A 191 6.73 3.80 7.36
C GLY A 191 6.70 2.39 6.82
N ARG A 192 6.14 2.17 5.62
CA ARG A 192 6.15 0.87 4.94
C ARG A 192 7.55 0.37 4.61
N MET A 193 8.43 1.25 4.15
CA MET A 193 9.81 0.89 3.85
C MET A 193 10.55 0.42 5.10
N LEU A 194 10.37 1.11 6.24
CA LEU A 194 10.95 0.72 7.51
C LEU A 194 10.38 -0.59 8.04
N GLU A 195 9.07 -0.78 7.91
CA GLU A 195 8.38 -2.02 8.29
C GLU A 195 8.88 -3.22 7.48
N GLU A 196 9.01 -3.07 6.16
CA GLU A 196 9.53 -4.14 5.29
C GLU A 196 10.97 -4.50 5.66
N LYS A 197 11.82 -3.50 5.96
CA LYS A 197 13.20 -3.73 6.42
C LYS A 197 13.24 -4.48 7.75
N ALA A 198 12.38 -4.12 8.71
CA ALA A 198 12.29 -4.79 10.00
C ALA A 198 11.84 -6.26 9.86
N LYS A 199 10.84 -6.54 9.02
CA LYS A 199 10.35 -7.90 8.75
C LYS A 199 11.42 -8.79 8.11
N ASP A 200 12.23 -8.24 7.21
CA ASP A 200 13.31 -8.98 6.54
C ASP A 200 14.40 -9.40 7.53
N SER A 201 14.76 -8.52 8.46
CA SER A 201 15.71 -8.80 9.53
C SER A 201 15.21 -9.92 10.45
N THR A 202 13.94 -9.89 10.84
CA THR A 202 13.34 -10.90 11.73
C THR A 202 13.25 -12.28 11.07
N ALA A 203 12.85 -12.33 9.79
CA ALA A 203 12.76 -13.57 9.04
C ALA A 203 14.12 -14.27 8.88
N THR A 204 15.18 -13.49 8.68
CA THR A 204 16.55 -14.01 8.58
C THR A 204 17.02 -14.61 9.90
N SER A 205 16.73 -13.95 11.03
CA SER A 205 17.12 -14.44 12.36
C SER A 205 16.41 -15.77 12.71
N ILE A 206 15.15 -15.94 12.36
CA ILE A 206 14.39 -17.17 12.59
C ILE A 206 14.95 -18.32 11.73
N ARG A 207 15.34 -18.06 10.48
CA ARG A 207 15.93 -19.07 9.59
C ARG A 207 17.31 -19.53 10.06
N GLN A 208 18.09 -18.71 10.77
CA GLN A 208 19.41 -19.09 11.32
C GLN A 208 19.28 -19.95 12.57
N LEU A 209 18.12 -19.96 13.23
CA LEU A 209 17.86 -20.72 14.44
C LEU A 209 17.20 -22.10 14.19
N MET A 210 16.76 -22.36 12.97
CA MET A 210 16.21 -23.66 12.53
C MET A 210 17.21 -24.45 11.69
#